data_a69cf0d50aa7ab3fefa41de411975b40
#
_entry.id   a69cf0d50aa7ab3fefa41de411975b40
#
_cell.length_a   1.000
_cell.length_b   1.000
_cell.length_c   1.000
_cell.angle_alpha   90.00
_cell.angle_beta   90.00
_cell.angle_gamma   90.00
#
_symmetry.space_group_name_H-M   'P 1'
#
loop_
_entity.id
_entity.type
_entity.pdbx_description
1 polymer ?
#
loop_
_entity_poly.entity_id
_entity_poly.type
_entity_poly.pdbx_seq_one_letter_code
_entity_poly.pdbx_strand_id
1 'polypeptide(L)'
;MIDIEVFERHLRTKWVGRDRLLLEQTDSTNNYAKTPPRDLVHGSLILANYQLKGRGQSGKSWFGDAHKNLYFSIFIKPLRTDGLFLLSLISAHSIIESIRSYHLAHPLMNQLKIKWPNDVYIGEHKIAGILTENIFHGGFLKGSVIGTGWNIDQDHFPPKL
;
A
#
# COMPACT_ATOMS: atom_id res chain seq x y z
N MET A 1 -9.88 -11.63 -6.26
CA MET A 1 -8.65 -12.41 -5.89
C MET A 1 -7.51 -11.94 -6.78
N ILE A 2 -6.33 -11.71 -6.22
CA ILE A 2 -5.14 -11.31 -6.97
C ILE A 2 -4.63 -12.52 -7.76
N ASP A 3 -4.54 -12.35 -9.09
CA ASP A 3 -3.97 -13.36 -9.99
C ASP A 3 -2.46 -13.08 -10.14
N ILE A 4 -1.65 -13.97 -9.57
CA ILE A 4 -0.19 -13.80 -9.55
C ILE A 4 0.45 -13.98 -10.92
N GLU A 5 -0.12 -14.81 -11.80
CA GLU A 5 0.40 -15.00 -13.15
C GLU A 5 0.15 -13.77 -14.02
N VAL A 6 -1.03 -13.16 -13.88
CA VAL A 6 -1.34 -11.88 -14.53
C VAL A 6 -0.43 -10.78 -13.99
N PHE A 7 -0.22 -10.73 -12.67
CA PHE A 7 0.72 -9.79 -12.05
C PHE A 7 2.13 -9.94 -12.65
N GLU A 8 2.65 -11.16 -12.73
CA GLU A 8 3.99 -11.44 -13.25
C GLU A 8 4.17 -10.98 -14.71
N ARG A 9 3.19 -11.28 -15.55
CA ARG A 9 3.21 -10.88 -16.96
C ARG A 9 3.25 -9.37 -17.16
N HIS A 10 2.67 -8.61 -16.24
CA HIS A 10 2.58 -7.14 -16.32
C HIS A 10 3.65 -6.41 -15.49
N LEU A 11 4.46 -7.14 -14.70
CA LEU A 11 5.49 -6.53 -13.86
C LEU A 11 6.62 -5.92 -14.71
N ARG A 12 6.73 -4.59 -14.69
CA ARG A 12 7.73 -3.83 -15.46
C ARG A 12 8.86 -3.27 -14.60
N THR A 13 8.75 -3.36 -13.29
CA THR A 13 9.74 -2.83 -12.34
C THR A 13 11.06 -3.62 -12.40
N LYS A 14 12.17 -2.95 -12.11
CA LYS A 14 13.48 -3.58 -12.07
C LYS A 14 13.73 -4.33 -10.76
N TRP A 15 13.17 -3.88 -9.65
CA TRP A 15 13.42 -4.40 -8.31
C TRP A 15 12.17 -4.52 -7.42
N VAL A 16 11.22 -3.58 -7.45
CA VAL A 16 9.99 -3.67 -6.66
C VAL A 16 9.15 -4.85 -7.13
N GLY A 17 8.71 -5.69 -6.19
CA GLY A 17 7.82 -6.82 -6.45
C GLY A 17 8.49 -8.02 -7.14
N ARG A 18 9.82 -8.00 -7.38
CA ARG A 18 10.54 -9.18 -7.87
C ARG A 18 10.63 -10.27 -6.81
N ASP A 19 10.87 -9.87 -5.58
CA ASP A 19 10.67 -10.69 -4.40
C ASP A 19 9.28 -10.39 -3.84
N ARG A 20 8.40 -11.38 -3.80
CA ARG A 20 7.00 -11.19 -3.42
C ARG A 20 6.42 -12.36 -2.64
N LEU A 21 5.41 -12.03 -1.86
CA LEU A 21 4.58 -12.97 -1.10
C LEU A 21 3.12 -12.60 -1.31
N LEU A 22 2.31 -13.57 -1.71
CA LEU A 22 0.86 -13.44 -1.75
C LEU A 22 0.25 -14.26 -0.63
N LEU A 23 -0.51 -13.59 0.23
CA LEU A 23 -1.19 -14.17 1.38
C LEU A 23 -2.70 -14.17 1.10
N GLU A 24 -3.37 -15.27 1.38
CA GLU A 24 -4.83 -15.30 1.31
C GLU A 24 -5.40 -14.35 2.38
N GLN A 25 -4.84 -14.42 3.59
CA GLN A 25 -5.28 -13.62 4.72
C GLN A 25 -4.11 -13.32 5.65
N THR A 26 -4.13 -12.13 6.24
CA THR A 26 -3.21 -11.74 7.32
C THR A 26 -3.90 -10.79 8.29
N ASP A 27 -3.30 -10.51 9.44
CA ASP A 27 -3.76 -9.42 10.30
C ASP A 27 -3.55 -8.06 9.61
N SER A 28 -2.33 -7.82 9.10
CA SER A 28 -1.95 -6.64 8.33
C SER A 28 -0.70 -6.93 7.52
N THR A 29 -0.66 -6.51 6.25
CA THR A 29 0.54 -6.65 5.40
C THR A 29 1.74 -5.90 5.98
N ASN A 30 1.52 -4.77 6.66
CA ASN A 30 2.57 -4.05 7.37
C ASN A 30 3.12 -4.84 8.57
N ASN A 31 2.25 -5.44 9.38
CA ASN A 31 2.69 -6.26 10.50
C ASN A 31 3.47 -7.47 10.00
N TYR A 32 2.99 -8.13 8.97
CA TYR A 32 3.69 -9.25 8.34
C TYR A 32 5.09 -8.84 7.85
N ALA A 33 5.21 -7.68 7.18
CA ALA A 33 6.49 -7.16 6.70
C ALA A 33 7.46 -6.77 7.82
N LYS A 34 6.98 -6.44 9.02
CA LYS A 34 7.85 -6.11 10.18
C LYS A 34 8.40 -7.36 10.88
N THR A 35 7.69 -8.46 10.84
CA THR A 35 8.08 -9.74 11.47
C THR A 35 7.91 -10.90 10.48
N PRO A 36 8.60 -10.85 9.33
CA PRO A 36 8.42 -11.86 8.29
C PRO A 36 9.10 -13.19 8.68
N PRO A 37 8.60 -14.32 8.17
CA PRO A 37 9.22 -15.64 8.43
C PRO A 37 10.57 -15.82 7.72
N ARG A 38 10.94 -14.93 6.81
CA ARG A 38 12.22 -14.89 6.12
C ARG A 38 12.70 -13.45 5.94
N ASP A 39 13.96 -13.27 5.68
CA ASP A 39 14.51 -11.94 5.40
C ASP A 39 13.87 -11.32 4.14
N LEU A 40 13.46 -10.07 4.28
CA LEU A 40 13.01 -9.26 3.15
C LEU A 40 14.19 -8.54 2.51
N VAL A 41 14.18 -8.48 1.19
CA VAL A 41 15.13 -7.69 0.42
C VAL A 41 14.53 -6.33 0.05
N HIS A 42 15.37 -5.40 -0.38
CA HIS A 42 14.90 -4.10 -0.88
C HIS A 42 13.94 -4.29 -2.06
N GLY A 43 12.70 -3.79 -1.92
CA GLY A 43 11.65 -3.97 -2.92
C GLY A 43 10.77 -5.20 -2.74
N SER A 44 10.94 -5.99 -1.66
CA SER A 44 10.02 -7.08 -1.35
C SER A 44 8.59 -6.56 -1.25
N LEU A 45 7.66 -7.27 -1.89
CA LEU A 45 6.25 -6.95 -1.95
C LEU A 45 5.45 -8.02 -1.20
N ILE A 46 4.67 -7.61 -0.23
CA ILE A 46 3.71 -8.43 0.49
C ILE A 46 2.31 -8.03 0.04
N LEU A 47 1.56 -8.96 -0.53
CA LEU A 47 0.19 -8.80 -0.99
C LEU A 47 -0.73 -9.62 -0.11
N ALA A 48 -1.97 -9.18 0.12
CA ALA A 48 -3.00 -9.97 0.78
C ALA A 48 -4.36 -9.78 0.12
N ASN A 49 -5.13 -10.87 0.00
CA ASN A 49 -6.52 -10.80 -0.45
C ASN A 49 -7.45 -10.24 0.64
N TYR A 50 -7.05 -10.41 1.92
CA TYR A 50 -7.82 -9.89 3.05
C TYR A 50 -6.93 -9.51 4.24
N GLN A 51 -7.31 -8.44 4.96
CA GLN A 51 -6.71 -8.04 6.22
C GLN A 51 -7.73 -8.09 7.36
N LEU A 52 -7.46 -8.90 8.38
CA LEU A 52 -8.31 -9.03 9.57
C LEU A 52 -8.25 -7.78 10.48
N LYS A 53 -7.11 -7.14 10.55
CA LYS A 53 -6.81 -6.00 11.42
C LYS A 53 -6.05 -4.93 10.64
N GLY A 54 -6.63 -4.50 9.51
CA GLY A 54 -6.06 -3.44 8.69
C GLY A 54 -5.78 -2.18 9.52
N ARG A 55 -4.64 -1.54 9.31
CA ARG A 55 -4.14 -0.41 10.11
C ARG A 55 -4.03 0.86 9.29
N GLY A 56 -4.40 1.97 9.90
CA GLY A 56 -4.19 3.31 9.40
C GLY A 56 -3.29 4.12 10.35
N GLN A 57 -3.11 5.40 10.06
CA GLN A 57 -2.34 6.31 10.92
C GLN A 57 -3.06 6.56 12.25
N SER A 58 -2.26 6.90 13.29
CA SER A 58 -2.76 7.31 14.62
C SER A 58 -3.70 6.30 15.26
N GLY A 59 -3.44 5.00 15.07
CA GLY A 59 -4.24 3.93 15.67
C GLY A 59 -5.59 3.65 14.98
N LYS A 60 -5.91 4.34 13.90
CA LYS A 60 -7.13 4.08 13.14
C LYS A 60 -7.06 2.74 12.43
N SER A 61 -8.22 2.11 12.27
CA SER A 61 -8.36 0.89 11.47
C SER A 61 -8.52 1.21 9.98
N TRP A 62 -8.04 0.31 9.15
CA TRP A 62 -8.37 0.28 7.73
C TRP A 62 -9.39 -0.83 7.49
N PHE A 63 -10.59 -0.44 7.10
CA PHE A 63 -11.68 -1.37 6.81
C PHE A 63 -11.64 -1.82 5.34
N GLY A 64 -12.07 -3.05 5.09
CA GLY A 64 -12.36 -3.55 3.76
C GLY A 64 -12.77 -5.00 3.77
N ASP A 65 -13.66 -5.34 2.85
CA ASP A 65 -14.15 -6.70 2.67
C ASP A 65 -13.11 -7.57 1.96
N ALA A 66 -13.21 -8.88 2.17
CA ALA A 66 -12.33 -9.85 1.51
C ALA A 66 -12.49 -9.77 -0.02
N HIS A 67 -11.38 -9.81 -0.75
CA HIS A 67 -11.30 -9.82 -2.21
C HIS A 67 -11.85 -8.59 -2.95
N LYS A 68 -12.25 -7.54 -2.22
CA LYS A 68 -12.78 -6.31 -2.83
C LYS A 68 -11.73 -5.21 -3.01
N ASN A 69 -10.59 -5.35 -2.36
CA ASN A 69 -9.61 -4.29 -2.27
C ASN A 69 -8.20 -4.80 -2.55
N LEU A 70 -7.27 -3.87 -2.78
CA LEU A 70 -5.86 -4.19 -2.91
C LEU A 70 -5.13 -3.79 -1.64
N TYR A 71 -4.55 -4.78 -0.95
CA TYR A 71 -3.72 -4.58 0.23
C TYR A 71 -2.32 -5.04 -0.07
N PHE A 72 -1.35 -4.14 0.08
CA PHE A 72 0.05 -4.51 -0.08
C PHE A 72 0.97 -3.66 0.78
N SER A 73 2.15 -4.21 1.03
CA SER A 73 3.26 -3.51 1.69
C SER A 73 4.54 -3.73 0.89
N ILE A 74 5.30 -2.65 0.70
CA ILE A 74 6.62 -2.68 0.08
C ILE A 74 7.65 -2.45 1.17
N PHE A 75 8.64 -3.36 1.26
CA PHE A 75 9.78 -3.19 2.14
C PHE A 75 10.91 -2.46 1.42
N ILE A 76 11.37 -1.36 2.01
CA ILE A 76 12.45 -0.52 1.47
C ILE A 76 13.61 -0.48 2.47
N LYS A 77 14.84 -0.61 1.97
CA LYS A 77 16.06 -0.29 2.73
C LYS A 77 16.55 1.08 2.27
N PRO A 78 16.17 2.18 2.94
CA PRO A 78 16.58 3.51 2.52
C PRO A 78 18.06 3.72 2.80
N LEU A 79 18.74 4.43 1.91
CA LEU A 79 20.15 4.80 2.06
C LEU A 79 20.32 5.97 3.06
N ARG A 80 19.28 6.74 3.30
CA ARG A 80 19.26 7.93 4.16
C ARG A 80 18.00 7.93 5.02
N THR A 81 18.06 8.58 6.17
CA THR A 81 16.93 8.72 7.10
C THR A 81 16.16 10.03 6.91
N ASP A 82 16.78 11.02 6.29
CA ASP A 82 16.12 12.26 5.93
C ASP A 82 15.15 12.03 4.76
N GLY A 83 13.99 12.64 4.83
CA GLY A 83 12.98 12.52 3.77
C GLY A 83 12.13 11.24 3.79
N LEU A 84 12.19 10.39 4.82
CA LEU A 84 11.34 9.19 4.91
C LEU A 84 9.84 9.49 4.82
N PHE A 85 9.40 10.69 5.22
CA PHE A 85 8.02 11.13 5.05
C PHE A 85 7.59 11.24 3.58
N LEU A 86 8.53 11.45 2.67
CA LEU A 86 8.28 11.50 1.23
C LEU A 86 7.83 10.15 0.67
N LEU A 87 8.15 9.04 1.33
CA LEU A 87 7.73 7.71 0.88
C LEU A 87 6.21 7.59 0.75
N SER A 88 5.47 8.19 1.70
CA SER A 88 4.00 8.21 1.61
C SER A 88 3.49 9.07 0.44
N LEU A 89 4.11 10.22 0.20
CA LEU A 89 3.73 11.11 -0.90
C LEU A 89 4.06 10.52 -2.26
N ILE A 90 5.24 9.91 -2.40
CA ILE A 90 5.66 9.22 -3.63
C ILE A 90 4.67 8.09 -3.93
N SER A 91 4.29 7.30 -2.91
CA SER A 91 3.33 6.21 -3.08
C SER A 91 1.95 6.73 -3.47
N ALA A 92 1.46 7.80 -2.84
CA ALA A 92 0.19 8.43 -3.19
C ALA A 92 0.20 8.96 -4.63
N HIS A 93 1.29 9.61 -5.03
CA HIS A 93 1.46 10.10 -6.40
C HIS A 93 1.49 8.94 -7.40
N SER A 94 2.22 7.86 -7.09
CA SER A 94 2.29 6.66 -7.94
C SER A 94 0.92 6.01 -8.15
N ILE A 95 0.05 5.99 -7.14
CA ILE A 95 -1.34 5.52 -7.25
C ILE A 95 -2.11 6.41 -8.22
N ILE A 96 -2.03 7.72 -8.09
CA ILE A 96 -2.70 8.67 -9.01
C ILE A 96 -2.24 8.45 -10.44
N GLU A 97 -0.94 8.34 -10.67
CA GLU A 97 -0.41 8.11 -12.01
C GLU A 97 -0.82 6.75 -12.58
N SER A 98 -0.90 5.72 -11.72
CA SER A 98 -1.42 4.41 -12.14
C SER A 98 -2.88 4.50 -12.59
N ILE A 99 -3.74 5.16 -11.82
CA ILE A 99 -5.15 5.35 -12.19
C ILE A 99 -5.26 6.11 -13.52
N ARG A 100 -4.52 7.20 -13.66
CA ARG A 100 -4.51 8.00 -14.89
C ARG A 100 -4.08 7.19 -16.11
N SER A 101 -3.09 6.30 -15.96
CA SER A 101 -2.59 5.48 -17.07
C SER A 101 -3.64 4.51 -17.62
N TYR A 102 -4.60 4.09 -16.80
CA TYR A 102 -5.68 3.18 -17.21
C TYR A 102 -6.97 3.91 -17.64
N HIS A 103 -7.20 5.13 -17.16
CA HIS A 103 -8.49 5.82 -17.28
C HIS A 103 -8.38 7.26 -17.80
N LEU A 104 -7.46 7.54 -18.69
CA LEU A 104 -7.13 8.89 -19.18
C LEU A 104 -8.34 9.74 -19.63
N ALA A 105 -9.37 9.12 -20.19
CA ALA A 105 -10.55 9.82 -20.70
C ALA A 105 -11.72 9.95 -19.71
N HIS A 106 -11.59 9.44 -18.46
CA HIS A 106 -12.71 9.46 -17.53
C HIS A 106 -12.83 10.84 -16.84
N PRO A 107 -14.02 11.48 -16.80
CA PRO A 107 -14.20 12.84 -16.25
C PRO A 107 -13.73 12.99 -14.78
N LEU A 108 -13.81 11.94 -13.99
CA LEU A 108 -13.38 11.97 -12.59
C LEU A 108 -11.85 12.06 -12.40
N MET A 109 -11.06 11.86 -13.46
CA MET A 109 -9.59 11.94 -13.34
C MET A 109 -9.09 13.31 -12.89
N ASN A 110 -9.81 14.37 -13.25
CA ASN A 110 -9.49 15.73 -12.81
C ASN A 110 -9.78 15.98 -11.31
N GLN A 111 -10.49 15.07 -10.66
CA GLN A 111 -10.83 15.14 -9.23
C GLN A 111 -9.89 14.32 -8.35
N LEU A 112 -8.90 13.63 -8.96
CA LEU A 112 -7.86 12.92 -8.21
C LEU A 112 -6.96 13.91 -7.50
N LYS A 113 -6.83 13.73 -6.18
CA LYS A 113 -6.01 14.60 -5.32
C LYS A 113 -5.32 13.80 -4.21
N ILE A 114 -4.17 14.29 -3.78
CA ILE A 114 -3.53 13.81 -2.56
C ILE A 114 -4.06 14.67 -1.41
N LYS A 115 -4.69 14.03 -0.43
CA LYS A 115 -4.95 14.66 0.87
C LYS A 115 -3.75 14.38 1.75
N TRP A 116 -2.98 15.43 1.93
CA TRP A 116 -1.73 15.36 2.71
C TRP A 116 -1.97 14.75 4.10
N PRO A 117 -1.07 13.91 4.66
CA PRO A 117 0.21 13.52 4.04
C PRO A 117 0.19 12.20 3.27
N ASN A 118 -0.91 11.42 3.27
CA ASN A 118 -0.85 10.00 2.93
C ASN A 118 -2.11 9.40 2.32
N ASP A 119 -3.09 10.19 1.94
CA ASP A 119 -4.35 9.70 1.44
C ASP A 119 -4.59 10.11 -0.01
N VAL A 120 -5.17 9.24 -0.82
CA VAL A 120 -5.62 9.54 -2.19
C VAL A 120 -7.13 9.63 -2.21
N TYR A 121 -7.63 10.69 -2.82
CA TYR A 121 -9.05 10.98 -2.97
C TYR A 121 -9.43 11.14 -4.44
N ILE A 122 -10.68 10.80 -4.74
CA ILE A 122 -11.37 11.22 -5.95
C ILE A 122 -12.62 12.00 -5.51
N GLY A 123 -12.70 13.27 -5.87
CA GLY A 123 -13.70 14.17 -5.28
C GLY A 123 -13.57 14.21 -3.76
N GLU A 124 -14.64 13.83 -3.05
CA GLU A 124 -14.68 13.75 -1.58
C GLU A 124 -14.50 12.32 -1.03
N HIS A 125 -14.28 11.34 -1.91
CA HIS A 125 -14.14 9.93 -1.52
C HIS A 125 -12.69 9.53 -1.41
N LYS A 126 -12.33 8.99 -0.25
CA LYS A 126 -11.00 8.38 -0.04
C LYS A 126 -10.94 7.04 -0.74
N ILE A 127 -10.04 6.92 -1.71
CA ILE A 127 -9.85 5.70 -2.49
C ILE A 127 -8.62 4.90 -2.08
N ALA A 128 -7.59 5.56 -1.51
CA ALA A 128 -6.44 4.85 -0.97
C ALA A 128 -5.87 5.55 0.26
N GLY A 129 -5.21 4.78 1.11
CA GLY A 129 -4.44 5.27 2.25
C GLY A 129 -3.10 4.59 2.35
N ILE A 130 -2.08 5.35 2.68
CA ILE A 130 -0.71 4.88 2.82
C ILE A 130 -0.27 4.97 4.28
N LEU A 131 0.32 3.90 4.80
CA LEU A 131 0.89 3.83 6.14
C LEU A 131 2.37 3.45 6.05
N THR A 132 3.26 4.42 6.25
CA THR A 132 4.70 4.16 6.31
C THR A 132 5.12 3.95 7.76
N GLU A 133 5.77 2.82 8.02
CA GLU A 133 6.32 2.45 9.32
C GLU A 133 7.81 2.12 9.19
N ASN A 134 8.62 2.70 10.07
CA ASN A 134 10.07 2.48 10.07
C ASN A 134 10.44 1.38 11.08
N ILE A 135 11.36 0.51 10.69
CA ILE A 135 11.87 -0.58 11.52
C ILE A 135 13.27 -0.18 12.00
N PHE A 136 13.41 -0.06 13.33
CA PHE A 136 14.70 0.22 13.96
C PHE A 136 15.20 -1.00 14.74
N HIS A 137 16.52 -1.18 14.76
CA HIS A 137 17.19 -2.17 15.60
C HIS A 137 18.47 -1.56 16.17
N GLY A 138 18.60 -1.55 17.50
CA GLY A 138 19.75 -0.93 18.17
C GLY A 138 19.96 0.55 17.80
N GLY A 139 18.88 1.31 17.56
CA GLY A 139 18.95 2.71 17.15
C GLY A 139 19.18 2.94 15.64
N PHE A 140 19.47 1.91 14.87
CA PHE A 140 19.70 2.00 13.43
C PHE A 140 18.45 1.65 12.62
N LEU A 141 18.18 2.41 11.56
CA LEU A 141 17.09 2.12 10.63
C LEU A 141 17.43 0.88 9.80
N LYS A 142 16.66 -0.19 9.99
CA LYS A 142 16.76 -1.42 9.18
C LYS A 142 16.02 -1.33 7.86
N GLY A 143 14.91 -0.64 7.87
CA GLY A 143 14.05 -0.51 6.70
C GLY A 143 12.79 0.27 7.00
N SER A 144 12.05 0.56 5.95
CA SER A 144 10.73 1.16 5.99
C SER A 144 9.73 0.24 5.30
N VAL A 145 8.57 0.07 5.90
CA VAL A 145 7.44 -0.65 5.32
C VAL A 145 6.42 0.38 4.85
N ILE A 146 6.09 0.36 3.59
CA ILE A 146 5.11 1.26 2.98
C ILE A 146 3.87 0.44 2.69
N GLY A 147 2.91 0.47 3.60
CA GLY A 147 1.62 -0.18 3.44
C GLY A 147 0.64 0.66 2.66
N THR A 148 -0.11 0.02 1.80
CA THR A 148 -1.16 0.63 1.01
C THR A 148 -2.44 -0.19 1.13
N GLY A 149 -3.53 0.48 1.48
CA GLY A 149 -4.88 -0.01 1.29
C GLY A 149 -5.53 0.79 0.16
N TRP A 150 -6.03 0.10 -0.87
CA TRP A 150 -6.66 0.73 -2.02
C TRP A 150 -8.03 0.11 -2.26
N ASN A 151 -9.09 0.94 -2.17
CA ASN A 151 -10.45 0.54 -2.42
C ASN A 151 -10.66 0.38 -3.94
N ILE A 152 -11.00 -0.84 -4.36
CA ILE A 152 -11.23 -1.17 -5.77
C ILE A 152 -12.72 -1.40 -6.01
N ASP A 153 -13.29 -2.43 -5.37
CA ASP A 153 -14.69 -2.85 -5.51
C ASP A 153 -15.46 -2.72 -4.18
N GLN A 154 -14.94 -1.91 -3.24
CA GLN A 154 -15.57 -1.69 -1.94
C GLN A 154 -16.79 -0.79 -2.09
N ASP A 155 -17.96 -1.31 -1.81
CA ASP A 155 -19.26 -0.66 -1.93
C ASP A 155 -19.90 -0.29 -0.58
N HIS A 156 -19.47 -0.94 0.50
CA HIS A 156 -19.95 -0.68 1.85
C HIS A 156 -18.83 -0.20 2.76
N PHE A 157 -19.10 0.85 3.50
CA PHE A 157 -18.20 1.37 4.52
C PHE A 157 -18.96 1.48 5.85
N PRO A 158 -18.37 1.07 6.98
CA PRO A 158 -18.99 1.27 8.27
C PRO A 158 -19.23 2.76 8.51
N PRO A 159 -20.29 3.11 9.25
CA PRO A 159 -20.47 4.50 9.70
C PRO A 159 -19.18 5.00 10.37
N LYS A 160 -18.84 6.27 10.14
CA LYS A 160 -17.69 6.88 10.84
C LYS A 160 -17.96 6.81 12.35
N LEU A 161 -17.13 6.05 13.06
CA LEU A 161 -17.05 6.11 14.51
C LEU A 161 -16.44 7.43 14.97
#